data_a24356ef8a9ad0a2b79edd18a5680bd5
#
_entry.id   a24356ef8a9ad0a2b79edd18a5680bd5
#
_cell.length_a   1.000
_cell.length_b   1.000
_cell.length_c   1.000
_cell.angle_alpha   90.00
_cell.angle_beta   90.00
_cell.angle_gamma   90.00
#
_symmetry.space_group_name_H-M   'P 1'
#
loop_
_entity.id
_entity.type
_entity.pdbx_description
1 polymer ?
#
loop_
_entity_poly.entity_id
_entity_poly.type
_entity_poly.pdbx_seq_one_letter_code
_entity_poly.pdbx_strand_id
1 'polypeptide(L)'
;MKATARVIIPTALALLLSVTALFFIGRRLRYPHYYEYAGETGLNASLMRRHYGRPHKSSERLLGICLAADHGDWDKVLEMTSPDRSNTLETYFHNLACAMKGCLADSLMHYYQPFSRGLFLTVDEMTSPFVIAQSGEVWYRLGAMTMAEHSAMLALAFSPAKTGPKFLRRLADINFINGDSEAVLKYERILGYRPEWTPDKLQIRSFIARTDTVHLAKDFRSLLKLLIRSNPDNAAARDYLLCLDLLEKDIDAFVKDYGADGPSSRLYEEAALIYLCGSGTTSSDLLSRFHVGEETLREFIDFTHIFESAEGDRRIPLEKYRHTYWYYYKFATLVTNDGKH
;
A
#
# COMPACT_ATOMS: atom_id res chain seq x y z
N MET A 1 -64.72 -2.47 19.30
CA MET A 1 -63.52 -3.22 18.83
C MET A 1 -62.94 -2.76 17.47
N LYS A 2 -63.68 -2.35 16.46
CA LYS A 2 -63.08 -1.91 15.17
C LYS A 2 -62.39 -0.53 15.19
N ALA A 3 -62.70 0.37 16.11
CA ALA A 3 -62.10 1.71 16.21
C ALA A 3 -60.74 1.69 16.90
N THR A 4 -60.52 0.87 17.88
CA THR A 4 -59.24 0.70 18.61
C THR A 4 -58.16 0.08 17.71
N ALA A 5 -58.50 -0.87 16.84
CA ALA A 5 -57.56 -1.48 15.88
C ALA A 5 -57.03 -0.48 14.83
N ARG A 6 -57.88 0.51 14.43
CA ARG A 6 -57.49 1.54 13.44
C ARG A 6 -56.39 2.52 13.95
N VAL A 7 -56.25 2.69 15.24
CA VAL A 7 -55.24 3.58 15.82
C VAL A 7 -53.97 2.78 16.31
N ILE A 8 -54.17 1.58 16.84
CA ILE A 8 -53.09 0.75 17.38
C ILE A 8 -52.14 0.26 16.27
N ILE A 9 -52.67 -0.15 15.11
CA ILE A 9 -51.84 -0.64 14.00
C ILE A 9 -50.89 0.45 13.44
N PRO A 10 -51.35 1.67 13.12
CA PRO A 10 -50.43 2.72 12.62
C PRO A 10 -49.43 3.21 13.67
N THR A 11 -49.82 3.25 14.95
CA THR A 11 -48.88 3.63 16.03
C THR A 11 -47.82 2.56 16.26
N ALA A 12 -48.15 1.28 16.25
CA ALA A 12 -47.19 0.17 16.35
C ALA A 12 -46.27 0.14 15.15
N LEU A 13 -46.78 0.39 13.92
CA LEU A 13 -45.94 0.47 12.71
C LEU A 13 -44.98 1.66 12.76
N ALA A 14 -45.45 2.83 13.19
CA ALA A 14 -44.63 4.02 13.37
C ALA A 14 -43.51 3.79 14.40
N LEU A 15 -43.81 3.13 15.52
CA LEU A 15 -42.81 2.77 16.53
C LEU A 15 -41.80 1.80 15.98
N LEU A 16 -42.24 0.77 15.26
CA LEU A 16 -41.33 -0.20 14.61
C LEU A 16 -40.41 0.48 13.59
N LEU A 17 -40.94 1.37 12.77
CA LEU A 17 -40.16 2.15 11.79
C LEU A 17 -39.15 3.08 12.50
N SER A 18 -39.54 3.70 13.60
CA SER A 18 -38.63 4.56 14.39
C SER A 18 -37.52 3.77 15.02
N VAL A 19 -37.82 2.61 15.62
CA VAL A 19 -36.80 1.72 16.21
C VAL A 19 -35.82 1.19 15.14
N THR A 20 -36.34 0.78 13.98
CA THR A 20 -35.52 0.33 12.87
C THR A 20 -34.66 1.46 12.31
N ALA A 21 -35.20 2.67 12.17
CA ALA A 21 -34.42 3.84 11.73
C ALA A 21 -33.30 4.18 12.73
N LEU A 22 -33.60 4.22 14.03
CA LEU A 22 -32.61 4.44 15.09
C LEU A 22 -31.52 3.36 15.09
N PHE A 23 -31.88 2.11 14.87
CA PHE A 23 -30.93 1.01 14.74
C PHE A 23 -29.99 1.20 13.55
N PHE A 24 -30.50 1.57 12.37
CA PHE A 24 -29.69 1.83 11.19
C PHE A 24 -28.80 3.07 11.36
N ILE A 25 -29.34 4.16 11.94
CA ILE A 25 -28.59 5.37 12.24
C ILE A 25 -27.46 5.06 13.24
N GLY A 26 -27.77 4.39 14.35
CA GLY A 26 -26.78 4.00 15.35
C GLY A 26 -25.67 3.10 14.77
N ARG A 27 -26.03 2.21 13.84
CA ARG A 27 -25.08 1.35 13.15
C ARG A 27 -24.19 2.14 12.19
N ARG A 28 -24.74 3.10 11.46
CA ARG A 28 -23.99 3.99 10.56
C ARG A 28 -23.02 4.90 11.34
N LEU A 29 -23.44 5.42 12.48
CA LEU A 29 -22.58 6.21 13.37
C LEU A 29 -21.45 5.38 14.01
N ARG A 30 -21.68 4.10 14.25
CA ARG A 30 -20.67 3.20 14.85
C ARG A 30 -19.62 2.71 13.85
N TYR A 31 -19.96 2.67 12.56
CA TYR A 31 -19.10 2.15 11.50
C TYR A 31 -19.14 3.09 10.27
N PRO A 32 -18.73 4.36 10.43
CA PRO A 32 -18.83 5.36 9.37
C PRO A 32 -18.04 4.98 8.12
N HIS A 33 -16.79 4.53 8.24
CA HIS A 33 -15.95 4.18 7.10
C HIS A 33 -16.49 3.00 6.29
N TYR A 34 -17.12 2.02 6.97
CA TYR A 34 -17.76 0.91 6.26
C TYR A 34 -18.86 1.39 5.31
N TYR A 35 -19.68 2.33 5.74
CA TYR A 35 -20.77 2.86 4.92
C TYR A 35 -20.30 3.89 3.91
N GLU A 36 -19.29 4.68 4.24
CA GLU A 36 -18.64 5.60 3.33
C GLU A 36 -17.98 4.85 2.17
N TYR A 37 -17.18 3.83 2.46
CA TYR A 37 -16.56 2.99 1.45
C TYR A 37 -17.59 2.30 0.54
N ALA A 38 -18.74 1.89 1.07
CA ALA A 38 -19.83 1.34 0.28
C ALA A 38 -20.35 2.37 -0.75
N GLY A 39 -20.53 3.62 -0.33
CA GLY A 39 -20.91 4.71 -1.22
C GLY A 39 -19.86 4.99 -2.29
N GLU A 40 -18.59 5.08 -1.89
CA GLU A 40 -17.46 5.37 -2.77
C GLU A 40 -17.20 4.30 -3.84
N THR A 41 -17.43 3.04 -3.50
CA THR A 41 -17.28 1.93 -4.45
C THR A 41 -18.56 1.57 -5.21
N GLY A 42 -19.67 2.19 -4.87
CA GLY A 42 -20.98 1.87 -5.43
C GLY A 42 -21.51 0.49 -5.02
N LEU A 43 -21.00 -0.08 -3.94
CA LEU A 43 -21.41 -1.40 -3.44
C LEU A 43 -22.66 -1.27 -2.56
N ASN A 44 -23.71 -2.05 -2.86
CA ASN A 44 -24.85 -2.14 -1.98
C ASN A 44 -24.58 -2.99 -0.73
N ALA A 45 -25.46 -2.92 0.27
CA ALA A 45 -25.30 -3.62 1.55
C ALA A 45 -25.12 -5.14 1.42
N SER A 46 -25.69 -5.77 0.38
CA SER A 46 -25.53 -7.21 0.13
C SER A 46 -24.12 -7.54 -0.35
N LEU A 47 -23.62 -6.78 -1.33
CA LEU A 47 -22.25 -6.93 -1.86
C LEU A 47 -21.19 -6.59 -0.80
N MET A 48 -21.42 -5.53 -0.03
CA MET A 48 -20.55 -5.21 1.11
C MET A 48 -20.45 -6.40 2.08
N ARG A 49 -21.56 -7.03 2.44
CA ARG A 49 -21.54 -8.22 3.32
C ARG A 49 -20.84 -9.41 2.69
N ARG A 50 -20.98 -9.58 1.38
CA ARG A 50 -20.34 -10.69 0.66
C ARG A 50 -18.82 -10.51 0.60
N HIS A 51 -18.33 -9.31 0.36
CA HIS A 51 -16.89 -9.03 0.16
C HIS A 51 -16.16 -8.66 1.44
N TYR A 52 -16.83 -8.02 2.40
CA TYR A 52 -16.22 -7.48 3.64
C TYR A 52 -16.82 -8.03 4.93
N GLY A 53 -17.81 -8.91 4.81
CA GLY A 53 -18.55 -9.39 5.97
C GLY A 53 -19.51 -8.33 6.56
N ARG A 54 -19.95 -8.57 7.80
CA ARG A 54 -20.72 -7.59 8.57
C ARG A 54 -19.77 -6.51 9.11
N PRO A 55 -20.25 -5.25 9.28
CA PRO A 55 -19.37 -4.22 9.89
C PRO A 55 -18.95 -4.62 11.30
N HIS A 56 -17.64 -4.56 11.55
CA HIS A 56 -16.99 -4.82 12.82
C HIS A 56 -15.72 -3.95 12.94
N LYS A 57 -15.10 -3.90 14.14
CA LYS A 57 -13.97 -3.00 14.41
C LYS A 57 -12.80 -3.14 13.43
N SER A 58 -12.44 -4.36 13.04
CA SER A 58 -11.32 -4.58 12.12
C SER A 58 -11.65 -4.14 10.70
N SER A 59 -12.86 -4.44 10.18
CA SER A 59 -13.28 -3.95 8.86
C SER A 59 -13.43 -2.43 8.83
N GLU A 60 -13.92 -1.82 9.91
CA GLU A 60 -14.05 -0.38 10.03
C GLU A 60 -12.67 0.30 9.94
N ARG A 61 -11.69 -0.21 10.69
CA ARG A 61 -10.31 0.31 10.65
C ARG A 61 -9.68 0.14 9.27
N LEU A 62 -9.75 -1.05 8.69
CA LEU A 62 -9.17 -1.33 7.38
C LEU A 62 -9.77 -0.45 6.28
N LEU A 63 -11.10 -0.29 6.26
CA LEU A 63 -11.76 0.57 5.29
C LEU A 63 -11.46 2.05 5.52
N GLY A 64 -11.26 2.46 6.78
CA GLY A 64 -10.76 3.80 7.12
C GLY A 64 -9.36 4.06 6.56
N ILE A 65 -8.45 3.08 6.66
CA ILE A 65 -7.10 3.15 6.05
C ILE A 65 -7.22 3.31 4.52
N CYS A 66 -8.07 2.49 3.87
CA CYS A 66 -8.28 2.58 2.42
C CYS A 66 -8.81 3.95 1.98
N LEU A 67 -9.76 4.52 2.73
CA LEU A 67 -10.32 5.85 2.45
C LEU A 67 -9.28 6.95 2.67
N ALA A 68 -8.53 6.90 3.77
CA ALA A 68 -7.47 7.87 4.04
C ALA A 68 -6.40 7.85 2.94
N ALA A 69 -5.99 6.66 2.49
CA ALA A 69 -5.03 6.50 1.40
C ALA A 69 -5.58 7.05 0.06
N ASP A 70 -6.87 6.81 -0.25
CA ASP A 70 -7.53 7.34 -1.45
C ASP A 70 -7.51 8.88 -1.47
N HIS A 71 -7.68 9.49 -0.30
CA HIS A 71 -7.62 10.94 -0.14
C HIS A 71 -6.20 11.51 0.01
N GLY A 72 -5.16 10.66 0.11
CA GLY A 72 -3.77 11.08 0.35
C GLY A 72 -3.49 11.56 1.78
N ASP A 73 -4.33 11.22 2.73
CA ASP A 73 -4.16 11.55 4.15
C ASP A 73 -3.20 10.54 4.81
N TRP A 74 -1.91 10.71 4.51
CA TRP A 74 -0.86 9.77 4.93
C TRP A 74 -0.64 9.75 6.42
N ASP A 75 -0.83 10.89 7.11
CA ASP A 75 -0.70 10.97 8.56
C ASP A 75 -1.78 10.10 9.23
N LYS A 76 -3.00 10.15 8.72
CA LYS A 76 -4.10 9.31 9.20
C LYS A 76 -3.88 7.83 8.89
N VAL A 77 -3.30 7.49 7.72
CA VAL A 77 -2.91 6.11 7.41
C VAL A 77 -1.91 5.60 8.44
N LEU A 78 -0.86 6.36 8.74
CA LEU A 78 0.17 5.99 9.73
C LEU A 78 -0.41 5.86 11.14
N GLU A 79 -1.32 6.77 11.55
CA GLU A 79 -2.01 6.70 12.84
C GLU A 79 -2.87 5.43 12.99
N MET A 80 -3.54 5.03 11.90
CA MET A 80 -4.47 3.89 11.91
C MET A 80 -3.77 2.53 11.75
N THR A 81 -2.54 2.49 11.24
CA THR A 81 -1.73 1.27 11.11
C THR A 81 -0.98 0.97 12.39
N SER A 82 -0.75 -0.31 12.70
CA SER A 82 -0.06 -0.74 13.93
C SER A 82 0.82 -1.94 13.65
N PRO A 83 2.09 -1.95 14.13
CA PRO A 83 3.00 -3.09 13.97
C PRO A 83 2.43 -4.41 14.49
N ASP A 84 1.73 -4.36 15.63
CA ASP A 84 1.22 -5.54 16.35
C ASP A 84 0.00 -6.19 15.68
N ARG A 85 -0.63 -5.50 14.72
CA ARG A 85 -1.88 -5.93 14.08
C ARG A 85 -1.80 -5.89 12.56
N SER A 86 -0.60 -5.76 12.01
CA SER A 86 -0.41 -5.65 10.58
C SER A 86 -0.77 -6.95 9.88
N ASN A 87 -1.50 -6.82 8.79
CA ASN A 87 -1.70 -7.84 7.78
C ASN A 87 -1.16 -7.29 6.44
N THR A 88 -1.08 -8.12 5.43
CA THR A 88 -0.51 -7.74 4.13
C THR A 88 -1.05 -6.41 3.58
N LEU A 89 -2.37 -6.18 3.68
CA LEU A 89 -2.98 -4.98 3.15
C LEU A 89 -2.70 -3.75 4.02
N GLU A 90 -2.69 -3.89 5.35
CA GLU A 90 -2.30 -2.81 6.25
C GLU A 90 -0.82 -2.44 6.05
N THR A 91 0.06 -3.45 5.92
CA THR A 91 1.49 -3.23 5.60
C THR A 91 1.66 -2.52 4.26
N TYR A 92 0.91 -2.92 3.24
CA TYR A 92 0.93 -2.26 1.93
C TYR A 92 0.61 -0.76 2.03
N PHE A 93 -0.46 -0.38 2.73
CA PHE A 93 -0.80 1.03 2.91
C PHE A 93 0.16 1.78 3.84
N HIS A 94 0.68 1.10 4.87
CA HIS A 94 1.71 1.68 5.74
C HIS A 94 2.96 2.04 4.95
N ASN A 95 3.48 1.08 4.17
CA ASN A 95 4.67 1.29 3.34
C ASN A 95 4.43 2.38 2.29
N LEU A 96 3.24 2.42 1.68
CA LEU A 96 2.90 3.50 0.75
C LEU A 96 2.88 4.86 1.43
N ALA A 97 2.29 4.96 2.63
CA ALA A 97 2.28 6.21 3.39
C ALA A 97 3.70 6.64 3.77
N CYS A 98 4.56 5.71 4.23
CA CYS A 98 5.96 5.99 4.51
C CYS A 98 6.71 6.50 3.26
N ALA A 99 6.47 5.92 2.09
CA ALA A 99 7.08 6.38 0.85
C ALA A 99 6.63 7.81 0.47
N MET A 100 5.34 8.09 0.61
CA MET A 100 4.81 9.44 0.34
C MET A 100 5.31 10.49 1.33
N LYS A 101 5.71 10.07 2.53
CA LYS A 101 6.35 10.90 3.56
C LYS A 101 7.88 10.91 3.46
N GLY A 102 8.49 10.12 2.56
CA GLY A 102 9.94 10.03 2.38
C GLY A 102 10.67 9.28 3.51
N CYS A 103 10.01 8.38 4.22
CA CYS A 103 10.59 7.61 5.32
C CYS A 103 10.43 6.08 5.16
N LEU A 104 10.20 5.59 3.93
CA LEU A 104 9.97 4.16 3.70
C LEU A 104 11.15 3.30 4.17
N ALA A 105 12.36 3.65 3.77
CA ALA A 105 13.55 2.89 4.12
C ALA A 105 13.78 2.84 5.65
N ASP A 106 13.59 3.96 6.35
CA ASP A 106 13.81 4.04 7.79
C ASP A 106 12.75 3.30 8.61
N SER A 107 11.54 3.13 8.05
CA SER A 107 10.40 2.51 8.73
C SER A 107 10.20 1.04 8.37
N LEU A 108 10.79 0.55 7.28
CA LEU A 108 10.48 -0.74 6.65
C LEU A 108 10.60 -1.93 7.63
N MET A 109 11.68 -2.01 8.38
CA MET A 109 11.95 -3.14 9.28
C MET A 109 11.22 -3.04 10.64
N HIS A 110 10.52 -1.94 10.91
CA HIS A 110 9.72 -1.77 12.13
C HIS A 110 8.34 -2.41 12.03
N TYR A 111 7.94 -2.83 10.84
CA TYR A 111 6.65 -3.47 10.56
C TYR A 111 6.85 -4.86 9.98
N TYR A 112 5.86 -5.73 10.21
CA TYR A 112 5.83 -7.03 9.54
C TYR A 112 5.86 -6.87 8.03
N GLN A 113 6.83 -7.49 7.36
CA GLN A 113 6.96 -7.44 5.92
C GLN A 113 6.64 -8.80 5.30
N PRO A 114 5.52 -8.92 4.57
CA PRO A 114 5.18 -10.12 3.83
C PRO A 114 5.89 -10.15 2.46
N PHE A 115 7.20 -9.93 2.44
CA PHE A 115 8.04 -9.78 1.25
C PHE A 115 7.52 -8.68 0.30
N SER A 116 7.68 -8.85 -1.01
CA SER A 116 7.20 -7.90 -2.02
C SER A 116 5.70 -7.58 -1.93
N ARG A 117 4.89 -8.47 -1.31
CA ARG A 117 3.46 -8.21 -1.06
C ARG A 117 3.18 -7.07 -0.07
N GLY A 118 4.19 -6.69 0.72
CA GLY A 118 4.11 -5.48 1.54
C GLY A 118 4.22 -4.18 0.73
N LEU A 119 4.78 -4.25 -0.48
CA LEU A 119 4.92 -3.11 -1.40
C LEU A 119 3.86 -3.13 -2.50
N PHE A 120 3.52 -4.31 -3.02
CA PHE A 120 2.64 -4.47 -4.17
C PHE A 120 1.59 -5.54 -3.93
N LEU A 121 0.37 -5.25 -4.34
CA LEU A 121 -0.72 -6.24 -4.37
C LEU A 121 -0.76 -6.88 -5.75
N THR A 122 -0.43 -8.16 -5.82
CA THR A 122 -0.55 -8.94 -7.06
C THR A 122 -2.02 -9.25 -7.35
N VAL A 123 -2.39 -9.17 -8.62
CA VAL A 123 -3.74 -9.47 -9.10
C VAL A 123 -3.68 -10.67 -10.03
N ASP A 124 -4.42 -11.70 -9.68
CA ASP A 124 -4.62 -12.93 -10.43
C ASP A 124 -6.11 -13.28 -10.55
N GLU A 125 -6.44 -14.42 -11.14
CA GLU A 125 -7.81 -14.86 -11.35
C GLU A 125 -8.59 -15.12 -10.04
N MET A 126 -7.88 -15.40 -8.94
CA MET A 126 -8.46 -15.68 -7.62
C MET A 126 -8.52 -14.45 -6.73
N THR A 127 -7.97 -13.31 -7.18
CA THR A 127 -7.90 -12.08 -6.38
C THR A 127 -9.27 -11.51 -6.14
N SER A 128 -9.58 -11.21 -4.88
CA SER A 128 -10.88 -10.65 -4.51
C SER A 128 -11.08 -9.25 -5.11
N PRO A 129 -12.31 -8.85 -5.46
CA PRO A 129 -12.61 -7.49 -5.94
C PRO A 129 -12.13 -6.39 -5.02
N PHE A 130 -12.04 -6.67 -3.72
CA PHE A 130 -11.50 -5.73 -2.74
C PHE A 130 -10.03 -5.44 -2.96
N VAL A 131 -9.20 -6.46 -3.08
CA VAL A 131 -7.76 -6.32 -3.32
C VAL A 131 -7.52 -5.66 -4.67
N ILE A 132 -8.28 -6.04 -5.71
CA ILE A 132 -8.24 -5.39 -7.02
C ILE A 132 -8.49 -3.88 -6.90
N ALA A 133 -9.48 -3.48 -6.11
CA ALA A 133 -9.82 -2.08 -5.89
C ALA A 133 -8.70 -1.26 -5.21
N GLN A 134 -7.77 -1.93 -4.52
CA GLN A 134 -6.64 -1.28 -3.83
C GLN A 134 -5.32 -1.40 -4.60
N SER A 135 -5.18 -2.37 -5.52
CA SER A 135 -3.91 -2.68 -6.17
C SER A 135 -3.34 -1.54 -7.03
N GLY A 136 -4.20 -0.64 -7.51
CA GLY A 136 -3.81 0.50 -8.33
C GLY A 136 -3.27 1.70 -7.56
N GLU A 137 -3.44 1.74 -6.23
CA GLU A 137 -3.09 2.94 -5.45
C GLU A 137 -1.61 3.26 -5.53
N VAL A 138 -0.74 2.28 -5.32
CA VAL A 138 0.71 2.46 -5.41
C VAL A 138 1.14 2.97 -6.79
N TRP A 139 0.58 2.43 -7.86
CA TRP A 139 0.94 2.82 -9.22
C TRP A 139 0.54 4.25 -9.54
N TYR A 140 -0.64 4.65 -9.09
CA TYR A 140 -1.10 6.03 -9.20
C TYR A 140 -0.16 6.98 -8.45
N ARG A 141 0.22 6.65 -7.22
CA ARG A 141 1.09 7.48 -6.38
C ARG A 141 2.51 7.56 -6.90
N LEU A 142 3.02 6.48 -7.48
CA LEU A 142 4.36 6.46 -8.08
C LEU A 142 4.40 7.03 -9.51
N GLY A 143 3.27 7.42 -10.11
CA GLY A 143 3.22 8.02 -11.43
C GLY A 143 3.13 7.02 -12.60
N ALA A 144 2.83 5.74 -12.34
CA ALA A 144 2.60 4.72 -13.37
C ALA A 144 1.15 4.74 -13.86
N MET A 145 0.78 5.77 -14.62
CA MET A 145 -0.61 6.05 -14.99
C MET A 145 -1.29 4.90 -15.73
N THR A 146 -0.61 4.23 -16.66
CA THR A 146 -1.17 3.08 -17.39
C THR A 146 -1.56 1.93 -16.46
N MET A 147 -0.71 1.60 -15.48
CA MET A 147 -1.01 0.56 -14.49
C MET A 147 -2.14 0.98 -13.54
N ALA A 148 -2.15 2.24 -13.14
CA ALA A 148 -3.21 2.80 -12.31
C ALA A 148 -4.57 2.80 -13.03
N GLU A 149 -4.59 3.17 -14.32
CA GLU A 149 -5.80 3.16 -15.15
C GLU A 149 -6.34 1.74 -15.35
N HIS A 150 -5.45 0.79 -15.68
CA HIS A 150 -5.82 -0.62 -15.81
C HIS A 150 -6.47 -1.16 -14.54
N SER A 151 -5.86 -0.90 -13.38
CA SER A 151 -6.39 -1.31 -12.08
C SER A 151 -7.74 -0.65 -11.76
N ALA A 152 -7.90 0.64 -12.06
CA ALA A 152 -9.15 1.37 -11.83
C ALA A 152 -10.27 0.86 -12.75
N MET A 153 -9.98 0.57 -14.03
CA MET A 153 -10.95 -0.02 -14.95
C MET A 153 -11.36 -1.43 -14.53
N LEU A 154 -10.41 -2.25 -14.10
CA LEU A 154 -10.70 -3.59 -13.61
C LEU A 154 -11.58 -3.53 -12.34
N ALA A 155 -11.27 -2.65 -11.39
CA ALA A 155 -12.07 -2.44 -10.19
C ALA A 155 -13.50 -1.93 -10.53
N LEU A 156 -13.61 -1.00 -11.48
CA LEU A 156 -14.90 -0.52 -11.96
C LEU A 156 -15.74 -1.64 -12.59
N ALA A 157 -15.11 -2.61 -13.25
CA ALA A 157 -15.81 -3.77 -13.83
C ALA A 157 -16.55 -4.60 -12.78
N PHE A 158 -16.04 -4.66 -11.56
CA PHE A 158 -16.69 -5.33 -10.42
C PHE A 158 -17.67 -4.43 -9.65
N SER A 159 -17.70 -3.12 -9.92
CA SER A 159 -18.68 -2.20 -9.32
C SER A 159 -20.05 -2.42 -9.95
N PRO A 160 -21.12 -2.51 -9.14
CA PRO A 160 -22.50 -2.55 -9.65
C PRO A 160 -22.78 -1.36 -10.56
N ALA A 161 -23.48 -1.60 -11.65
CA ALA A 161 -23.83 -0.59 -12.66
C ALA A 161 -22.62 0.17 -13.27
N LYS A 162 -21.39 -0.22 -12.97
CA LYS A 162 -20.15 0.44 -13.45
C LYS A 162 -20.06 1.93 -13.07
N THR A 163 -20.54 2.28 -11.88
CA THR A 163 -20.68 3.67 -11.43
C THR A 163 -20.04 3.96 -10.07
N GLY A 164 -19.10 3.14 -9.62
CA GLY A 164 -18.36 3.39 -8.36
C GLY A 164 -17.62 4.74 -8.40
N PRO A 165 -18.02 5.76 -7.59
CA PRO A 165 -17.44 7.10 -7.65
C PRO A 165 -15.94 7.13 -7.49
N LYS A 166 -15.37 6.34 -6.56
CA LYS A 166 -13.92 6.22 -6.34
C LYS A 166 -13.17 5.91 -7.64
N PHE A 167 -13.64 4.92 -8.40
CA PHE A 167 -12.96 4.47 -9.61
C PHE A 167 -13.14 5.46 -10.77
N LEU A 168 -14.32 6.08 -10.87
CA LEU A 168 -14.60 7.12 -11.86
C LEU A 168 -13.74 8.38 -11.60
N ARG A 169 -13.61 8.80 -10.34
CA ARG A 169 -12.69 9.89 -9.98
C ARG A 169 -11.26 9.56 -10.36
N ARG A 170 -10.79 8.36 -10.00
CA ARG A 170 -9.43 7.92 -10.34
C ARG A 170 -9.20 7.96 -11.85
N LEU A 171 -10.15 7.48 -12.65
CA LEU A 171 -10.07 7.54 -14.11
C LEU A 171 -10.08 8.99 -14.63
N ALA A 172 -10.91 9.86 -14.06
CA ALA A 172 -10.90 11.29 -14.41
C ALA A 172 -9.54 11.93 -14.09
N ASP A 173 -8.98 11.66 -12.91
CA ASP A 173 -7.67 12.18 -12.48
C ASP A 173 -6.54 11.71 -13.40
N ILE A 174 -6.49 10.41 -13.72
CA ILE A 174 -5.48 9.84 -14.61
C ILE A 174 -5.56 10.47 -15.99
N ASN A 175 -6.75 10.58 -16.57
CA ASN A 175 -6.92 11.15 -17.91
C ASN A 175 -6.62 12.65 -17.94
N PHE A 176 -6.94 13.38 -16.84
CA PHE A 176 -6.53 14.78 -16.72
C PHE A 176 -5.01 14.92 -16.68
N ILE A 177 -4.33 14.05 -15.92
CA ILE A 177 -2.88 13.99 -15.85
C ILE A 177 -2.27 13.71 -17.24
N ASN A 178 -2.85 12.80 -17.98
CA ASN A 178 -2.43 12.43 -19.34
C ASN A 178 -2.80 13.47 -20.42
N GLY A 179 -3.61 14.49 -20.07
CA GLY A 179 -4.05 15.54 -20.97
C GLY A 179 -5.23 15.16 -21.88
N ASP A 180 -5.91 14.02 -21.62
CA ASP A 180 -7.10 13.60 -22.36
C ASP A 180 -8.36 14.29 -21.80
N SER A 181 -8.64 15.47 -22.30
CA SER A 181 -9.79 16.28 -21.87
C SER A 181 -11.14 15.65 -22.25
N GLU A 182 -11.23 14.86 -23.30
CA GLU A 182 -12.48 14.22 -23.70
C GLU A 182 -12.86 13.10 -22.72
N ALA A 183 -11.88 12.27 -22.35
CA ALA A 183 -12.07 11.24 -21.33
C ALA A 183 -12.41 11.87 -19.96
N VAL A 184 -11.79 12.96 -19.57
CA VAL A 184 -12.13 13.69 -18.34
C VAL A 184 -13.60 14.11 -18.35
N LEU A 185 -14.06 14.79 -19.40
CA LEU A 185 -15.45 15.24 -19.52
C LEU A 185 -16.45 14.07 -19.50
N LYS A 186 -16.08 12.92 -20.06
CA LYS A 186 -16.90 11.70 -19.98
C LYS A 186 -17.09 11.27 -18.53
N TYR A 187 -16.02 11.18 -17.75
CA TYR A 187 -16.10 10.73 -16.36
C TYR A 187 -16.78 11.77 -15.45
N GLU A 188 -16.55 13.07 -15.67
CA GLU A 188 -17.26 14.16 -14.98
C GLU A 188 -18.77 14.10 -15.19
N ARG A 189 -19.23 13.80 -16.42
CA ARG A 189 -20.66 13.64 -16.71
C ARG A 189 -21.28 12.46 -15.96
N ILE A 190 -20.56 11.34 -15.83
CA ILE A 190 -21.04 10.16 -15.09
C ILE A 190 -21.06 10.45 -13.58
N LEU A 191 -20.06 11.16 -13.06
CA LEU A 191 -19.97 11.55 -11.65
C LEU A 191 -21.01 12.60 -11.28
N GLY A 192 -21.41 13.47 -12.23
CA GLY A 192 -22.30 14.61 -11.98
C GLY A 192 -21.59 15.81 -11.34
N TYR A 193 -20.27 15.77 -11.18
CA TYR A 193 -19.44 16.85 -10.66
C TYR A 193 -18.03 16.78 -11.22
N ARG A 194 -17.28 17.87 -11.08
CA ARG A 194 -15.87 17.95 -11.46
C ARG A 194 -14.98 17.65 -10.26
N PRO A 195 -14.08 16.64 -10.32
CA PRO A 195 -13.08 16.41 -9.27
C PRO A 195 -12.15 17.63 -9.12
N GLU A 196 -11.86 18.00 -7.89
CA GLU A 196 -10.95 19.13 -7.60
C GLU A 196 -9.49 18.70 -7.72
N TRP A 197 -8.63 19.65 -8.12
CA TRP A 197 -7.19 19.51 -8.07
C TRP A 197 -6.69 19.80 -6.66
N THR A 198 -5.98 18.82 -6.08
CA THR A 198 -5.37 18.94 -4.75
C THR A 198 -3.85 19.00 -4.88
N PRO A 199 -3.13 19.53 -3.86
CA PRO A 199 -1.65 19.46 -3.82
C PRO A 199 -1.08 18.05 -4.03
N ASP A 200 -1.77 17.05 -3.52
CA ASP A 200 -1.45 15.64 -3.70
C ASP A 200 -1.41 15.22 -5.19
N LYS A 201 -2.40 15.64 -5.98
CA LYS A 201 -2.42 15.39 -7.44
C LYS A 201 -1.28 16.10 -8.17
N LEU A 202 -0.86 17.27 -7.71
CA LEU A 202 0.30 17.97 -8.27
C LEU A 202 1.61 17.22 -7.98
N GLN A 203 1.75 16.64 -6.79
CA GLN A 203 2.89 15.77 -6.45
C GLN A 203 2.93 14.55 -7.37
N ILE A 204 1.80 13.87 -7.55
CA ILE A 204 1.71 12.72 -8.46
C ILE A 204 2.11 13.14 -9.88
N ARG A 205 1.62 14.28 -10.36
CA ARG A 205 1.98 14.81 -11.68
C ARG A 205 3.49 15.02 -11.83
N SER A 206 4.20 15.38 -10.76
CA SER A 206 5.66 15.52 -10.80
C SER A 206 6.39 14.19 -10.99
N PHE A 207 5.76 13.05 -10.66
CA PHE A 207 6.32 11.71 -10.77
C PHE A 207 6.04 11.01 -12.12
N ILE A 208 5.21 11.62 -12.96
CA ILE A 208 4.82 10.98 -14.23
C ILE A 208 6.03 10.79 -15.14
N ALA A 209 6.06 9.63 -15.78
CA ALA A 209 7.00 9.35 -16.85
C ALA A 209 6.85 10.39 -17.96
N ARG A 210 7.96 11.03 -18.36
CA ARG A 210 7.96 12.05 -19.42
C ARG A 210 7.85 11.46 -20.83
N THR A 211 7.91 10.14 -20.94
CA THR A 211 7.75 9.40 -22.19
C THR A 211 6.44 8.63 -22.16
N ASP A 212 5.54 8.98 -23.04
CA ASP A 212 4.27 8.31 -23.24
C ASP A 212 4.49 6.95 -23.93
N THR A 213 4.75 5.94 -23.14
CA THR A 213 4.81 4.57 -23.61
C THR A 213 3.92 3.70 -22.75
N VAL A 214 2.95 3.05 -23.38
CA VAL A 214 2.05 2.08 -22.73
C VAL A 214 2.89 0.91 -22.24
N HIS A 215 3.17 0.90 -20.92
CA HIS A 215 3.92 -0.17 -20.29
C HIS A 215 3.04 -0.94 -19.31
N LEU A 216 2.55 -2.09 -19.77
CA LEU A 216 2.14 -3.17 -18.90
C LEU A 216 3.40 -3.99 -18.61
N ALA A 217 4.18 -3.58 -17.63
CA ALA A 217 5.35 -4.34 -17.23
C ALA A 217 4.92 -5.67 -16.61
N LYS A 218 5.59 -6.76 -17.03
CA LYS A 218 5.33 -8.09 -16.48
C LYS A 218 5.86 -8.25 -15.05
N ASP A 219 6.80 -7.40 -14.66
CA ASP A 219 7.37 -7.39 -13.31
C ASP A 219 7.49 -5.96 -12.76
N PHE A 220 7.37 -5.85 -11.44
CA PHE A 220 7.36 -4.58 -10.74
C PHE A 220 8.71 -3.87 -10.78
N ARG A 221 9.83 -4.62 -10.76
CA ARG A 221 11.19 -4.08 -10.81
C ARG A 221 11.43 -3.36 -12.13
N SER A 222 11.06 -3.96 -13.24
CA SER A 222 11.18 -3.34 -14.57
C SER A 222 10.37 -2.06 -14.70
N LEU A 223 9.17 -2.03 -14.11
CA LEU A 223 8.32 -0.84 -14.12
C LEU A 223 8.92 0.29 -13.28
N LEU A 224 9.41 -0.01 -12.06
CA LEU A 224 10.09 0.97 -11.22
C LEU A 224 11.32 1.56 -11.91
N LYS A 225 12.16 0.71 -12.54
CA LYS A 225 13.32 1.17 -13.33
C LYS A 225 12.92 2.07 -14.49
N LEU A 226 11.78 1.81 -15.10
CA LEU A 226 11.23 2.68 -16.14
C LEU A 226 10.83 4.05 -15.58
N LEU A 227 10.10 4.08 -14.46
CA LEU A 227 9.69 5.32 -13.79
C LEU A 227 10.91 6.17 -13.43
N ILE A 228 11.93 5.56 -12.83
CA ILE A 228 13.16 6.26 -12.42
C ILE A 228 13.92 6.79 -13.66
N ARG A 229 14.03 6.01 -14.73
CA ARG A 229 14.67 6.46 -15.97
C ARG A 229 13.92 7.63 -16.63
N SER A 230 12.59 7.59 -16.58
CA SER A 230 11.74 8.63 -17.15
C SER A 230 11.73 9.90 -16.31
N ASN A 231 11.84 9.75 -14.99
CA ASN A 231 11.89 10.84 -14.02
C ASN A 231 12.88 10.51 -12.91
N PRO A 232 14.17 10.90 -13.03
CA PRO A 232 15.19 10.63 -12.01
C PRO A 232 14.89 11.25 -10.64
N ASP A 233 14.04 12.29 -10.58
CA ASP A 233 13.65 12.94 -9.33
C ASP A 233 12.54 12.20 -8.57
N ASN A 234 12.05 11.08 -9.11
CA ASN A 234 11.05 10.25 -8.45
C ASN A 234 11.68 9.43 -7.30
N ALA A 235 11.88 10.09 -6.16
CA ALA A 235 12.49 9.48 -4.97
C ALA A 235 11.65 8.30 -4.46
N ALA A 236 10.31 8.41 -4.48
CA ALA A 236 9.44 7.33 -4.02
C ALA A 236 9.58 6.05 -4.86
N ALA A 237 9.69 6.16 -6.19
CA ALA A 237 9.93 4.99 -7.05
C ALA A 237 11.31 4.39 -6.80
N ARG A 238 12.32 5.21 -6.49
CA ARG A 238 13.67 4.75 -6.13
C ARG A 238 13.65 3.98 -4.81
N ASP A 239 13.02 4.52 -3.78
CA ASP A 239 12.88 3.85 -2.48
C ASP A 239 12.12 2.53 -2.62
N TYR A 240 11.06 2.51 -3.43
CA TYR A 240 10.32 1.28 -3.73
C TYR A 240 11.20 0.22 -4.43
N LEU A 241 12.06 0.62 -5.37
CA LEU A 241 12.98 -0.30 -6.05
C LEU A 241 13.98 -0.92 -5.07
N LEU A 242 14.66 -0.08 -4.29
CA LEU A 242 15.66 -0.53 -3.32
C LEU A 242 15.03 -1.40 -2.23
N CYS A 243 13.88 -0.99 -1.70
CA CYS A 243 13.14 -1.79 -0.72
C CYS A 243 12.64 -3.12 -1.29
N LEU A 244 12.23 -3.16 -2.57
CA LEU A 244 11.85 -4.41 -3.26
C LEU A 244 13.02 -5.38 -3.33
N ASP A 245 14.20 -4.92 -3.77
CA ASP A 245 15.40 -5.74 -3.84
C ASP A 245 15.75 -6.33 -2.46
N LEU A 246 15.68 -5.51 -1.41
CA LEU A 246 15.97 -5.94 -0.04
C LEU A 246 14.92 -6.91 0.51
N LEU A 247 13.65 -6.70 0.26
CA LEU A 247 12.59 -7.62 0.71
C LEU A 247 12.66 -8.96 -0.02
N GLU A 248 13.12 -9.00 -1.26
CA GLU A 248 13.39 -10.22 -2.03
C GLU A 248 14.77 -10.83 -1.70
N LYS A 249 15.55 -10.18 -0.82
CA LYS A 249 16.93 -10.57 -0.45
C LYS A 249 17.92 -10.62 -1.62
N ASP A 250 17.62 -9.88 -2.68
CA ASP A 250 18.46 -9.75 -3.86
C ASP A 250 19.49 -8.62 -3.64
N ILE A 251 20.52 -8.94 -2.84
CA ILE A 251 21.56 -7.97 -2.46
C ILE A 251 22.36 -7.48 -3.67
N ASP A 252 22.58 -8.34 -4.66
CA ASP A 252 23.31 -7.95 -5.87
C ASP A 252 22.51 -6.95 -6.71
N ALA A 253 21.19 -7.16 -6.83
CA ALA A 253 20.30 -6.19 -7.46
C ALA A 253 20.30 -4.87 -6.68
N PHE A 254 20.18 -4.90 -5.36
CA PHE A 254 20.25 -3.72 -4.50
C PHE A 254 21.51 -2.91 -4.75
N VAL A 255 22.70 -3.52 -4.72
CA VAL A 255 23.98 -2.83 -4.93
C VAL A 255 24.07 -2.20 -6.32
N LYS A 256 23.54 -2.89 -7.33
CA LYS A 256 23.47 -2.39 -8.70
C LYS A 256 22.53 -1.20 -8.82
N ASP A 257 21.33 -1.30 -8.24
CA ASP A 257 20.26 -0.32 -8.37
C ASP A 257 20.45 0.89 -7.45
N TYR A 258 21.21 0.73 -6.34
CA TYR A 258 21.63 1.82 -5.46
C TYR A 258 22.50 2.85 -6.21
N GLY A 259 23.35 2.39 -7.12
CA GLY A 259 24.21 3.28 -7.94
C GLY A 259 25.39 3.87 -7.15
N ALA A 260 25.96 4.96 -7.70
CA ALA A 260 27.09 5.65 -7.10
C ALA A 260 26.67 6.64 -6.01
N ASP A 261 25.52 7.29 -6.20
CA ASP A 261 25.00 8.38 -5.36
C ASP A 261 23.63 7.99 -4.78
N GLY A 262 23.55 6.81 -4.17
CA GLY A 262 22.32 6.33 -3.54
C GLY A 262 21.97 7.13 -2.28
N PRO A 263 20.68 7.09 -1.85
CA PRO A 263 20.22 7.83 -0.68
C PRO A 263 20.77 7.25 0.61
N SER A 264 21.04 8.11 1.60
CA SER A 264 21.46 7.67 2.95
C SER A 264 20.21 7.18 3.71
N SER A 265 20.31 5.97 4.28
CA SER A 265 19.33 5.41 5.22
C SER A 265 19.99 4.27 5.99
N ARG A 266 19.60 4.11 7.24
CA ARG A 266 20.07 3.01 8.08
C ARG A 266 19.84 1.63 7.44
N LEU A 267 18.71 1.42 6.81
CA LEU A 267 18.39 0.17 6.09
C LEU A 267 19.43 -0.14 5.00
N TYR A 268 19.85 0.86 4.24
CA TYR A 268 20.80 0.71 3.14
C TYR A 268 22.23 0.47 3.64
N GLU A 269 22.62 1.10 4.76
CA GLU A 269 23.88 0.80 5.44
C GLU A 269 23.92 -0.67 5.88
N GLU A 270 22.85 -1.16 6.50
CA GLU A 270 22.72 -2.53 6.97
C GLU A 270 22.79 -3.55 5.82
N ALA A 271 22.15 -3.27 4.69
CA ALA A 271 22.20 -4.10 3.50
C ALA A 271 23.61 -4.14 2.88
N ALA A 272 24.27 -2.98 2.83
CA ALA A 272 25.63 -2.87 2.32
C ALA A 272 26.62 -3.72 3.14
N LEU A 273 26.47 -3.77 4.46
CA LEU A 273 27.32 -4.59 5.32
C LEU A 273 27.13 -6.10 5.06
N ILE A 274 25.91 -6.55 4.73
CA ILE A 274 25.68 -7.93 4.29
C ILE A 274 26.43 -8.22 2.99
N TYR A 275 26.34 -7.31 2.01
CA TYR A 275 27.04 -7.45 0.73
C TYR A 275 28.55 -7.51 0.92
N LEU A 276 29.13 -6.59 1.70
CA LEU A 276 30.55 -6.53 1.98
C LEU A 276 31.07 -7.78 2.69
N CYS A 277 30.32 -8.29 3.65
CA CYS A 277 30.64 -9.54 4.34
C CYS A 277 30.62 -10.73 3.38
N GLY A 278 29.61 -10.81 2.50
CA GLY A 278 29.47 -11.90 1.52
C GLY A 278 30.53 -11.87 0.42
N SER A 279 30.94 -10.68 -0.02
CA SER A 279 31.96 -10.52 -1.07
C SER A 279 33.41 -10.68 -0.58
N GLY A 280 33.62 -10.72 0.74
CA GLY A 280 34.95 -10.75 1.34
C GLY A 280 35.79 -9.48 1.09
N THR A 281 35.16 -8.42 0.61
CA THR A 281 35.84 -7.16 0.25
C THR A 281 35.51 -6.10 1.29
N THR A 282 36.47 -5.71 2.07
CA THR A 282 36.33 -4.54 2.95
C THR A 282 37.13 -3.38 2.34
N SER A 283 36.41 -2.51 1.62
CA SER A 283 36.98 -1.29 1.03
C SER A 283 36.40 -0.07 1.73
N SER A 284 37.23 0.85 2.14
CA SER A 284 36.81 2.15 2.68
C SER A 284 35.92 2.91 1.70
N ASP A 285 36.19 2.75 0.40
CA ASP A 285 35.41 3.40 -0.67
C ASP A 285 33.97 2.89 -0.75
N LEU A 286 33.78 1.58 -0.52
CA LEU A 286 32.44 0.98 -0.47
C LEU A 286 31.67 1.38 0.80
N LEU A 287 32.34 1.44 1.96
CA LEU A 287 31.72 1.95 3.19
C LEU A 287 31.27 3.41 3.01
N SER A 288 32.12 4.24 2.39
CA SER A 288 31.79 5.63 2.08
C SER A 288 30.65 5.75 1.07
N ARG A 289 30.66 4.94 0.01
CA ARG A 289 29.60 4.91 -1.02
C ARG A 289 28.21 4.61 -0.43
N PHE A 290 28.13 3.70 0.53
CA PHE A 290 26.90 3.32 1.18
C PHE A 290 26.60 4.12 2.45
N HIS A 291 27.39 5.16 2.73
CA HIS A 291 27.24 6.02 3.92
C HIS A 291 27.27 5.26 5.24
N VAL A 292 28.01 4.14 5.32
CA VAL A 292 28.04 3.28 6.51
C VAL A 292 28.67 4.01 7.69
N GLY A 293 27.87 4.25 8.73
CA GLY A 293 28.29 4.88 9.97
C GLY A 293 29.06 3.92 10.90
N GLU A 294 29.89 4.48 11.77
CA GLU A 294 30.65 3.69 12.76
C GLU A 294 29.75 2.91 13.73
N GLU A 295 28.59 3.47 14.08
CA GLU A 295 27.62 2.82 14.95
C GLU A 295 27.02 1.59 14.27
N THR A 296 26.56 1.74 13.02
CA THR A 296 26.03 0.63 12.21
C THR A 296 27.04 -0.49 12.06
N LEU A 297 28.31 -0.13 11.77
CA LEU A 297 29.38 -1.12 11.64
C LEU A 297 29.64 -1.87 12.95
N ARG A 298 29.67 -1.16 14.09
CA ARG A 298 29.88 -1.77 15.41
C ARG A 298 28.76 -2.73 15.77
N GLU A 299 27.51 -2.33 15.55
CA GLU A 299 26.35 -3.18 15.82
C GLU A 299 26.31 -4.41 14.89
N PHE A 300 26.72 -4.27 13.63
CA PHE A 300 26.84 -5.41 12.72
C PHE A 300 27.90 -6.42 13.17
N ILE A 301 29.04 -5.95 13.66
CA ILE A 301 30.07 -6.82 14.23
C ILE A 301 29.53 -7.57 15.46
N ASP A 302 28.82 -6.89 16.35
CA ASP A 302 28.20 -7.53 17.52
C ASP A 302 27.12 -8.56 17.09
N PHE A 303 26.28 -8.21 16.12
CA PHE A 303 25.31 -9.13 15.54
C PHE A 303 25.97 -10.39 14.98
N THR A 304 27.01 -10.26 14.17
CA THR A 304 27.71 -11.40 13.55
C THR A 304 28.40 -12.27 14.60
N HIS A 305 29.06 -11.67 15.58
CA HIS A 305 29.67 -12.41 16.68
C HIS A 305 28.67 -13.23 17.48
N ILE A 306 27.52 -12.65 17.84
CA ILE A 306 26.44 -13.36 18.53
C ILE A 306 25.87 -14.47 17.63
N PHE A 307 25.65 -14.18 16.34
CA PHE A 307 25.11 -15.15 15.39
C PHE A 307 26.00 -16.38 15.22
N GLU A 308 27.32 -16.19 15.22
CA GLU A 308 28.30 -17.28 15.07
C GLU A 308 28.49 -18.07 16.36
N SER A 309 28.49 -17.40 17.53
CA SER A 309 28.69 -18.03 18.82
C SER A 309 27.46 -18.68 19.45
N ALA A 310 26.24 -18.34 18.98
CA ALA A 310 25.01 -18.86 19.56
C ALA A 310 24.77 -20.32 19.23
N GLU A 311 24.50 -21.13 20.26
CA GLU A 311 24.00 -22.49 20.15
C GLU A 311 22.47 -22.51 20.22
N GLY A 312 21.84 -23.46 19.52
CA GLY A 312 20.38 -23.59 19.49
C GLY A 312 19.66 -22.57 18.62
N ASP A 313 18.55 -22.01 19.12
CA ASP A 313 17.79 -20.98 18.36
C ASP A 313 18.46 -19.62 18.43
N ARG A 314 19.16 -19.27 17.37
CA ARG A 314 19.89 -18.00 17.23
C ARG A 314 19.03 -16.74 17.30
N ARG A 315 17.71 -16.86 17.14
CA ARG A 315 16.80 -15.71 17.23
C ARG A 315 16.72 -15.14 18.62
N ILE A 316 16.82 -16.00 19.67
CA ILE A 316 16.69 -15.58 21.07
C ILE A 316 17.74 -14.52 21.46
N PRO A 317 19.07 -14.76 21.31
CA PRO A 317 20.06 -13.76 21.67
C PRO A 317 20.10 -12.56 20.72
N LEU A 318 19.49 -12.67 19.52
CA LEU A 318 19.46 -11.62 18.50
C LEU A 318 18.17 -10.80 18.50
N GLU A 319 17.24 -11.03 19.44
CA GLU A 319 15.95 -10.32 19.51
C GLU A 319 16.10 -8.78 19.58
N LYS A 320 17.19 -8.29 20.17
CA LYS A 320 17.50 -6.85 20.19
C LYS A 320 17.67 -6.24 18.78
N TYR A 321 18.01 -7.07 17.79
CA TYR A 321 18.19 -6.69 16.39
C TYR A 321 16.99 -6.97 15.48
N ARG A 322 15.83 -7.33 16.05
CA ARG A 322 14.63 -7.73 15.28
C ARG A 322 14.16 -6.70 14.25
N HIS A 323 14.49 -5.44 14.44
CA HIS A 323 14.14 -4.33 13.56
C HIS A 323 15.25 -3.94 12.58
N THR A 324 16.29 -4.78 12.45
CA THR A 324 17.38 -4.58 11.48
C THR A 324 17.14 -5.44 10.24
N TYR A 325 17.73 -4.99 9.12
CA TYR A 325 17.74 -5.79 7.90
C TYR A 325 18.55 -7.10 8.07
N TRP A 326 19.58 -7.11 8.91
CA TRP A 326 20.37 -8.32 9.20
C TRP A 326 19.51 -9.43 9.78
N TYR A 327 18.65 -9.10 10.72
CA TYR A 327 17.70 -10.05 11.31
C TYR A 327 16.70 -10.55 10.27
N TYR A 328 16.11 -9.64 9.49
CA TYR A 328 15.22 -10.00 8.38
C TYR A 328 15.93 -10.91 7.38
N TYR A 329 17.13 -10.55 6.94
CA TYR A 329 17.91 -11.31 5.96
C TYR A 329 18.21 -12.74 6.43
N LYS A 330 18.55 -12.94 7.71
CA LYS A 330 18.89 -14.25 8.26
C LYS A 330 17.66 -15.11 8.58
N PHE A 331 16.56 -14.52 9.06
CA PHE A 331 15.46 -15.29 9.67
C PHE A 331 14.14 -15.24 8.91
N ALA A 332 13.88 -14.24 8.06
CA ALA A 332 12.68 -14.26 7.23
C ALA A 332 12.78 -15.36 6.17
N THR A 333 11.75 -16.19 6.06
CA THR A 333 11.70 -17.29 5.10
C THR A 333 10.90 -16.84 3.88
N LEU A 334 11.54 -16.80 2.70
CA LEU A 334 10.85 -16.62 1.43
C LEU A 334 9.97 -17.84 1.20
N VAL A 335 8.67 -17.68 1.34
CA VAL A 335 7.72 -18.72 0.90
C VAL A 335 7.64 -18.63 -0.61
N THR A 336 8.46 -19.39 -1.31
CA THR A 336 8.27 -19.62 -2.74
C THR A 336 6.96 -20.39 -2.88
N ASN A 337 5.97 -19.78 -3.49
CA ASN A 337 4.76 -20.46 -3.95
C ASN A 337 5.11 -21.32 -5.17
N ASP A 338 6.03 -22.27 -5.02
CA ASP A 338 6.12 -23.38 -5.93
C ASP A 338 4.96 -24.32 -5.57
N GLY A 339 3.80 -23.98 -6.16
CA GLY A 339 2.61 -24.80 -6.09
C GLY A 339 2.95 -26.23 -6.53
N LYS A 340 3.11 -27.11 -5.57
CA LYS A 340 2.90 -28.52 -5.83
C LYS A 340 1.40 -28.77 -5.73
N HIS A 341 0.80 -28.98 -6.89
CA HIS A 341 -0.48 -29.64 -7.07
C HIS A 341 -0.40 -31.11 -6.59
#